data_6dbf711b81a967304d17f7ff825c8e7f
#
_entry.id   6dbf711b81a967304d17f7ff825c8e7f
#
_cell.length_a   1.000
_cell.length_b   1.000
_cell.length_c   1.000
_cell.angle_alpha   90.00
_cell.angle_beta   90.00
_cell.angle_gamma   90.00
#
_symmetry.space_group_name_H-M   'P 1'
#
loop_
_entity.id
_entity.type
_entity.pdbx_description
1 polymer ?
#
loop_
_entity_poly.entity_id
_entity_poly.type
_entity_poly.pdbx_seq_one_letter_code
_entity_poly.pdbx_strand_id
1 'polypeptide(L)'
;MIITMNKTRTRFAPSPTGYMHIGNLRTALFEFLIAKHEGGDFLLRIEDTDQERKVEGAVDVIYKTLKECGLNWDEGPDIGGDFGPYVQSERLPMYKGYAEDLIKLGGAHYCFCSEEEIDCLLYTSDAADDK
;
A
#
# COMPACT_ATOMS: atom_id res chain seq x y z
N MET A 1 -16.68 -21.17 22.54
CA MET A 1 -15.57 -20.60 21.76
C MET A 1 -16.04 -19.27 21.23
N ILE A 2 -15.64 -18.16 21.85
CA ILE A 2 -16.04 -16.82 21.41
C ILE A 2 -15.19 -16.55 20.17
N ILE A 3 -15.84 -16.53 19.00
CA ILE A 3 -15.18 -16.03 17.79
C ILE A 3 -15.05 -14.52 17.97
N THR A 4 -13.88 -14.07 18.37
CA THR A 4 -13.54 -12.64 18.29
C THR A 4 -13.54 -12.29 16.82
N MET A 5 -14.60 -11.67 16.33
CA MET A 5 -14.62 -11.10 14.99
C MET A 5 -13.50 -10.05 14.97
N ASN A 6 -12.50 -10.28 14.12
CA ASN A 6 -11.47 -9.26 13.90
C ASN A 6 -12.16 -8.00 13.38
N LYS A 7 -11.86 -6.87 14.00
CA LYS A 7 -12.35 -5.57 13.58
C LYS A 7 -11.98 -5.33 12.12
N THR A 8 -12.92 -4.88 11.30
CA THR A 8 -12.66 -4.53 9.89
C THR A 8 -11.61 -3.44 9.82
N ARG A 9 -10.61 -3.63 8.97
CA ARG A 9 -9.52 -2.67 8.76
C ARG A 9 -9.35 -2.43 7.28
N THR A 10 -9.60 -1.21 6.85
CA THR A 10 -9.38 -0.78 5.47
C THR A 10 -8.14 0.11 5.39
N ARG A 11 -7.55 0.22 4.21
CA ARG A 11 -6.31 0.98 4.05
C ARG A 11 -6.28 1.73 2.73
N PHE A 12 -6.16 3.04 2.82
CA PHE A 12 -5.74 3.86 1.70
C PHE A 12 -4.21 3.91 1.64
N ALA A 13 -3.64 3.59 0.48
CA ALA A 13 -2.19 3.45 0.29
C ALA A 13 -1.68 4.30 -0.90
N PRO A 14 -1.68 5.64 -0.76
CA PRO A 14 -1.24 6.52 -1.83
C PRO A 14 0.27 6.50 -2.02
N SER A 15 0.71 6.59 -3.29
CA SER A 15 2.12 6.81 -3.63
C SER A 15 2.39 8.32 -3.78
N PRO A 16 3.49 8.86 -3.18
CA PRO A 16 3.83 10.27 -3.26
C PRO A 16 4.59 10.63 -4.55
N THR A 17 4.26 9.98 -5.67
CA THR A 17 4.86 10.21 -7.00
C THR A 17 4.17 11.32 -7.81
N GLY A 18 3.20 12.02 -7.20
CA GLY A 18 2.45 13.12 -7.76
C GLY A 18 1.44 13.67 -6.77
N TYR A 19 0.70 14.70 -7.22
CA TYR A 19 -0.35 15.26 -6.39
C TYR A 19 -1.61 14.40 -6.43
N MET A 20 -2.34 14.39 -5.33
CA MET A 20 -3.59 13.67 -5.18
C MET A 20 -4.64 14.21 -6.17
N HIS A 21 -5.29 13.32 -6.90
CA HIS A 21 -6.39 13.66 -7.82
C HIS A 21 -7.70 13.03 -7.36
N ILE A 22 -8.80 13.42 -8.00
CA ILE A 22 -10.16 12.98 -7.61
C ILE A 22 -10.33 11.44 -7.59
N GLY A 23 -9.60 10.71 -8.43
CA GLY A 23 -9.62 9.25 -8.45
C GLY A 23 -9.03 8.65 -7.16
N ASN A 24 -7.92 9.20 -6.67
CA ASN A 24 -7.32 8.79 -5.40
C ASN A 24 -8.26 9.12 -4.23
N LEU A 25 -8.85 10.32 -4.23
CA LEU A 25 -9.79 10.73 -3.19
C LEU A 25 -11.03 9.83 -3.16
N ARG A 26 -11.55 9.44 -4.32
CA ARG A 26 -12.65 8.48 -4.42
C ARG A 26 -12.31 7.14 -3.76
N THR A 27 -11.12 6.61 -4.04
CA THR A 27 -10.66 5.35 -3.41
C THR A 27 -10.59 5.50 -1.88
N ALA A 28 -9.98 6.59 -1.40
CA ALA A 28 -9.91 6.86 0.04
C ALA A 28 -11.31 6.97 0.68
N LEU A 29 -12.26 7.60 -0.02
CA LEU A 29 -13.65 7.72 0.46
C LEU A 29 -14.33 6.35 0.61
N PHE A 30 -14.18 5.45 -0.37
CA PHE A 30 -14.76 4.11 -0.28
C PHE A 30 -14.16 3.32 0.90
N GLU A 31 -12.84 3.34 1.05
CA GLU A 31 -12.17 2.68 2.16
C GLU A 31 -12.63 3.24 3.52
N PHE A 32 -12.74 4.55 3.63
CA PHE A 32 -13.24 5.22 4.83
C PHE A 32 -14.68 4.81 5.15
N LEU A 33 -15.57 4.85 4.15
CA LEU A 33 -17.00 4.52 4.35
C LEU A 33 -17.18 3.06 4.76
N ILE A 34 -16.44 2.13 4.16
CA ILE A 34 -16.48 0.71 4.55
C ILE A 34 -16.02 0.55 6.00
N ALA A 35 -14.88 1.14 6.38
CA ALA A 35 -14.41 1.08 7.75
C ALA A 35 -15.45 1.61 8.74
N LYS A 36 -16.00 2.79 8.48
CA LYS A 36 -16.97 3.41 9.39
C LYS A 36 -18.31 2.67 9.43
N HIS A 37 -18.78 2.11 8.31
CA HIS A 37 -19.98 1.27 8.24
C HIS A 37 -19.86 0.02 9.11
N GLU A 38 -18.70 -0.64 9.05
CA GLU A 38 -18.41 -1.88 9.78
C GLU A 38 -17.92 -1.63 11.23
N GLY A 39 -17.90 -0.39 11.71
CA GLY A 39 -17.33 -0.03 13.02
C GLY A 39 -15.82 -0.34 13.12
N GLY A 40 -15.15 -0.32 11.98
CA GLY A 40 -13.75 -0.66 11.80
C GLY A 40 -12.80 0.54 11.86
N ASP A 41 -11.55 0.29 11.44
CA ASP A 41 -10.49 1.29 11.37
C ASP A 41 -10.13 1.61 9.92
N PHE A 42 -9.98 2.90 9.63
CA PHE A 42 -9.45 3.40 8.37
C PHE A 42 -7.97 3.77 8.54
N LEU A 43 -7.10 3.15 7.77
CA LEU A 43 -5.65 3.30 7.88
C LEU A 43 -5.09 4.08 6.69
N LEU A 44 -4.05 4.88 6.96
CA LEU A 44 -3.26 5.52 5.93
C LEU A 44 -1.85 4.92 5.91
N ARG A 45 -1.38 4.45 4.75
CA ARG A 45 0.01 4.01 4.56
C ARG A 45 0.59 4.63 3.30
N ILE A 46 1.71 5.32 3.44
CA ILE A 46 2.41 5.93 2.32
C ILE A 46 3.25 4.87 1.58
N GLU A 47 2.98 4.69 0.29
CA GLU A 47 3.67 3.75 -0.59
C GLU A 47 4.77 4.49 -1.37
N ASP A 48 5.89 4.75 -0.71
CA ASP A 48 7.03 5.53 -1.22
C ASP A 48 8.14 4.65 -1.81
N THR A 49 7.80 3.53 -2.41
CA THR A 49 8.78 2.58 -3.00
C THR A 49 9.54 3.18 -4.18
N ASP A 50 8.91 4.04 -4.96
CA ASP A 50 9.51 4.75 -6.08
C ASP A 50 10.15 6.05 -5.60
N GLN A 51 11.41 5.96 -5.20
CA GLN A 51 12.16 7.10 -4.67
C GLN A 51 12.59 8.10 -5.76
N GLU A 52 12.70 7.66 -7.01
CA GLU A 52 13.11 8.52 -8.13
C GLU A 52 11.99 9.49 -8.53
N ARG A 53 10.73 9.04 -8.45
CA ARG A 53 9.55 9.85 -8.78
C ARG A 53 8.91 10.53 -7.58
N LYS A 54 9.53 10.47 -6.41
CA LYS A 54 9.01 11.13 -5.21
C LYS A 54 8.93 12.64 -5.40
N VAL A 55 7.76 13.22 -5.22
CA VAL A 55 7.52 14.66 -5.29
C VAL A 55 7.59 15.25 -3.89
N GLU A 56 8.44 16.27 -3.71
CA GLU A 56 8.55 16.98 -2.44
C GLU A 56 7.20 17.63 -2.07
N GLY A 57 6.80 17.50 -0.81
CA GLY A 57 5.52 18.02 -0.31
C GLY A 57 4.28 17.21 -0.70
N ALA A 58 4.40 16.16 -1.53
CA ALA A 58 3.24 15.34 -1.94
C ALA A 58 2.54 14.68 -0.74
N VAL A 59 3.29 14.23 0.25
CA VAL A 59 2.75 13.62 1.48
C VAL A 59 1.90 14.62 2.27
N ASP A 60 2.38 15.87 2.39
CA ASP A 60 1.64 16.94 3.09
C ASP A 60 0.34 17.27 2.36
N VAL A 61 0.35 17.26 1.03
CA VAL A 61 -0.85 17.45 0.21
C VAL A 61 -1.85 16.30 0.44
N ILE A 62 -1.38 15.05 0.52
CA ILE A 62 -2.23 13.89 0.85
C ILE A 62 -2.91 14.10 2.21
N TYR A 63 -2.15 14.41 3.26
CA TYR A 63 -2.69 14.63 4.61
C TYR A 63 -3.70 15.79 4.63
N LYS A 64 -3.34 16.91 4.01
CA LYS A 64 -4.21 18.09 3.95
C LYS A 64 -5.51 17.77 3.21
N THR A 65 -5.44 17.16 2.05
CA THR A 65 -6.62 16.82 1.23
C THR A 65 -7.57 15.88 1.98
N LEU A 66 -7.05 14.82 2.59
CA LEU A 66 -7.87 13.88 3.34
C LEU A 66 -8.55 14.57 4.54
N LYS A 67 -7.81 15.38 5.31
CA LYS A 67 -8.34 16.12 6.47
C LYS A 67 -9.41 17.14 6.06
N GLU A 68 -9.20 17.88 4.98
CA GLU A 68 -10.18 18.85 4.44
C GLU A 68 -11.47 18.17 3.97
N CYS A 69 -11.36 16.91 3.48
CA CYS A 69 -12.53 16.11 3.09
C CYS A 69 -13.16 15.34 4.27
N GLY A 70 -12.67 15.49 5.49
CA GLY A 70 -13.18 14.79 6.68
C GLY A 70 -12.83 13.30 6.75
N LEU A 71 -11.89 12.83 5.90
CA LEU A 71 -11.43 11.42 5.86
C LEU A 71 -10.29 11.21 6.85
N ASN A 72 -10.58 11.36 8.13
CA ASN A 72 -9.59 11.16 9.19
C ASN A 72 -9.29 9.67 9.37
N TRP A 73 -8.01 9.32 9.45
CA TRP A 73 -7.53 7.95 9.65
C TRP A 73 -7.31 7.65 11.13
N ASP A 74 -7.47 6.37 11.47
CA ASP A 74 -7.34 5.87 12.85
C ASP A 74 -5.91 5.39 13.13
N GLU A 75 -5.14 5.03 12.09
CA GLU A 75 -3.71 4.68 12.14
C GLU A 75 -3.00 5.23 10.91
N GLY A 76 -1.76 5.67 11.06
CA GLY A 76 -0.98 6.22 9.95
C GLY A 76 0.41 6.72 10.35
N PRO A 77 1.19 7.27 9.38
CA PRO A 77 2.57 7.67 9.64
C PRO A 77 2.72 8.76 10.70
N ASP A 78 1.76 9.68 10.79
CA ASP A 78 1.77 10.84 11.69
C ASP A 78 1.19 10.54 13.08
N ILE A 79 0.31 9.55 13.19
CA ILE A 79 -0.36 9.22 14.45
C ILE A 79 0.05 7.88 15.04
N GLY A 80 0.77 7.05 14.26
CA GLY A 80 1.19 5.72 14.69
C GLY A 80 0.06 4.69 14.68
N GLY A 81 0.23 3.62 15.46
CA GLY A 81 -0.70 2.51 15.65
C GLY A 81 0.05 1.20 15.88
N ASP A 82 -0.70 0.12 16.13
CA ASP A 82 -0.15 -1.17 16.58
C ASP A 82 0.56 -1.97 15.45
N PHE A 83 0.33 -1.60 14.19
CA PHE A 83 0.79 -2.37 13.02
C PHE A 83 1.76 -1.58 12.12
N GLY A 84 2.44 -0.59 12.70
CA GLY A 84 3.47 0.17 12.00
C GLY A 84 4.68 -0.66 11.56
N PRO A 85 5.61 -0.04 10.84
CA PRO A 85 5.58 1.33 10.29
C PRO A 85 4.55 1.51 9.17
N TYR A 86 4.10 2.76 8.98
CA TYR A 86 3.08 3.13 7.97
C TYR A 86 3.68 3.88 6.77
N VAL A 87 4.97 3.83 6.60
CA VAL A 87 5.70 4.24 5.40
C VAL A 87 6.35 3.00 4.81
N GLN A 88 6.14 2.76 3.52
CA GLN A 88 6.53 1.50 2.89
C GLN A 88 8.04 1.28 2.90
N SER A 89 8.84 2.33 2.66
CA SER A 89 10.32 2.25 2.70
C SER A 89 10.85 1.82 4.06
N GLU A 90 10.19 2.20 5.15
CA GLU A 90 10.57 1.80 6.51
C GLU A 90 10.30 0.30 6.79
N ARG A 91 9.48 -0.34 5.97
CA ARG A 91 9.13 -1.77 6.06
C ARG A 91 10.11 -2.67 5.31
N LEU A 92 10.97 -2.12 4.45
CA LEU A 92 11.89 -2.90 3.61
C LEU A 92 12.70 -3.97 4.38
N PRO A 93 13.24 -3.70 5.57
CA PRO A 93 13.99 -4.70 6.32
C PRO A 93 13.18 -5.96 6.70
N MET A 94 11.85 -5.85 6.81
CA MET A 94 10.96 -6.95 7.17
C MET A 94 10.76 -7.94 6.02
N TYR A 95 10.77 -7.45 4.77
CA TYR A 95 10.38 -8.25 3.60
C TYR A 95 11.35 -9.35 3.27
N LYS A 96 12.64 -9.16 3.55
CA LYS A 96 13.66 -10.19 3.31
C LYS A 96 13.33 -11.49 4.06
N GLY A 97 12.96 -11.39 5.34
CA GLY A 97 12.58 -12.54 6.15
C GLY A 97 11.36 -13.28 5.58
N TYR A 98 10.32 -12.53 5.20
CA TYR A 98 9.12 -13.12 4.59
C TYR A 98 9.40 -13.77 3.23
N ALA A 99 10.27 -13.17 2.40
CA ALA A 99 10.68 -13.75 1.13
C ALA A 99 11.44 -15.07 1.33
N GLU A 100 12.37 -15.12 2.29
CA GLU A 100 13.09 -16.33 2.65
C GLU A 100 12.17 -17.44 3.17
N ASP A 101 11.15 -17.10 3.95
CA ASP A 101 10.17 -18.05 4.43
C ASP A 101 9.27 -18.58 3.31
N LEU A 102 8.88 -17.73 2.35
CA LEU A 102 8.17 -18.17 1.15
C LEU A 102 8.99 -19.16 0.32
N ILE A 103 10.30 -18.94 0.19
CA ILE A 103 11.21 -19.86 -0.51
C ILE A 103 11.25 -21.21 0.21
N LYS A 104 11.38 -21.22 1.54
CA LYS A 104 11.36 -22.46 2.34
C LYS A 104 10.04 -23.23 2.19
N LEU A 105 8.92 -22.52 2.03
CA LEU A 105 7.59 -23.10 1.83
C LEU A 105 7.32 -23.53 0.38
N GLY A 106 8.25 -23.26 -0.55
CA GLY A 106 8.10 -23.56 -1.98
C GLY A 106 7.16 -22.60 -2.73
N GLY A 107 6.77 -21.48 -2.12
CA GLY A 107 5.93 -20.44 -2.73
C GLY A 107 6.70 -19.38 -3.52
N ALA A 108 8.03 -19.39 -3.44
CA ALA A 108 8.91 -18.50 -4.17
C ALA A 108 10.25 -19.19 -4.50
N HIS A 109 11.01 -18.62 -5.43
CA HIS A 109 12.36 -19.07 -5.78
C HIS A 109 13.26 -17.88 -6.09
N TYR A 110 14.57 -18.08 -6.04
CA TYR A 110 15.53 -17.06 -6.48
C TYR A 110 15.48 -16.94 -8.00
N CYS A 111 15.38 -15.71 -8.48
CA CYS A 111 15.53 -15.38 -9.90
C CYS A 111 16.91 -14.74 -10.12
N PHE A 112 17.62 -15.19 -11.15
CA PHE A 112 18.94 -14.68 -11.53
C PHE A 112 18.92 -14.02 -12.92
N CYS A 113 17.73 -13.76 -13.46
CA CYS A 113 17.56 -13.03 -14.72
C CYS A 113 17.99 -11.57 -14.55
N SER A 114 18.55 -10.99 -15.60
CA SER A 114 18.79 -9.55 -15.68
C SER A 114 17.47 -8.78 -15.76
N GLU A 115 17.51 -7.48 -15.50
CA GLU A 115 16.33 -6.61 -15.61
C GLU A 115 15.76 -6.63 -17.03
N GLU A 116 16.63 -6.61 -18.06
CA GLU A 116 16.25 -6.70 -19.47
C GLU A 116 15.53 -8.02 -19.82
N GLU A 117 15.98 -9.13 -19.23
CA GLU A 117 15.35 -10.44 -19.43
C GLU A 117 13.96 -10.50 -18.78
N ILE A 118 13.80 -9.89 -17.60
CA ILE A 118 12.51 -9.81 -16.90
C ILE A 118 11.53 -8.96 -17.70
N ASP A 119 11.94 -7.79 -18.19
CA ASP A 119 11.10 -6.91 -19.00
C ASP A 119 10.64 -7.59 -20.30
N CYS A 120 11.53 -8.34 -20.94
CA CYS A 120 11.20 -9.13 -22.11
C CYS A 120 10.14 -10.21 -21.82
N LEU A 121 10.24 -10.90 -20.68
CA LEU A 121 9.26 -11.91 -20.25
C LEU A 121 7.90 -11.30 -19.94
N LEU A 122 7.85 -10.15 -19.27
CA LEU A 122 6.60 -9.43 -18.99
C LEU A 122 5.90 -8.99 -20.27
N TYR A 123 6.65 -8.43 -21.22
CA TYR A 123 6.09 -8.00 -22.51
C TYR A 123 5.53 -9.18 -23.33
N THR A 124 6.15 -10.35 -23.29
CA THR A 124 5.67 -11.53 -24.00
C THR A 124 4.45 -12.19 -23.33
N SER A 125 4.30 -12.06 -22.02
CA SER A 125 3.12 -12.58 -21.28
C SER A 125 1.89 -11.72 -21.52
N ASP A 126 2.01 -10.40 -21.53
CA ASP A 126 0.89 -9.48 -21.81
C ASP A 126 0.35 -9.63 -23.24
N ALA A 127 1.21 -9.95 -24.22
CA ALA A 127 0.80 -10.21 -25.59
C ALA A 127 0.00 -11.53 -25.77
N ALA A 128 -0.05 -12.40 -24.77
CA ALA A 128 -0.80 -13.65 -24.81
C ALA A 128 -2.25 -13.50 -24.32
N ASP A 129 -2.57 -12.47 -23.53
CA ASP A 129 -3.91 -12.21 -23.00
C ASP A 129 -4.82 -11.42 -23.97
N ASP A 130 -4.28 -10.89 -25.08
CA ASP A 130 -5.02 -10.13 -26.09
C ASP A 130 -5.64 -11.01 -27.22
N LYS A 131 -5.96 -12.29 -26.93
CA LYS A 131 -6.62 -13.20 -27.90
C LYS A 131 -7.95 -13.72 -27.41
#